data_8beae17283b072bd47cfdeee92aa2181
#
_entry.id   8beae17283b072bd47cfdeee92aa2181
#
_cell.length_a   1.000
_cell.length_b   1.000
_cell.length_c   1.000
_cell.angle_alpha   90.00
_cell.angle_beta   90.00
_cell.angle_gamma   90.00
#
_symmetry.space_group_name_H-M   'P 1'
#
loop_
_entity.id
_entity.type
_entity.pdbx_description
1 polymer ?
#
loop_
_entity_poly.entity_id
_entity_poly.type
_entity_poly.pdbx_seq_one_letter_code
_entity_poly.pdbx_strand_id
1 'polypeptide(L)'
;MDVTFEVANQKFNYRVCGIIIHNQKILAMRDECSPYYYLPGGRVKLGETAEESIQREMLEELQISPKIIRPLWLDQSFFTEDVNQKHYHELCLYFLLDVTQTDLFTRGNEFTHIEGGHTHHFSWLNFEDLKETYFYPEFIKREIHHLPDSLEIRIDKNTNIN
;
A
#
# COMPACT_ATOMS: atom_id res chain seq x y z
N MET A 1 17.05 2.89 9.21
CA MET A 1 17.45 1.84 8.23
C MET A 1 16.22 0.98 7.94
N ASP A 2 15.86 0.90 6.68
CA ASP A 2 14.74 0.04 6.26
C ASP A 2 15.08 -1.44 6.43
N VAL A 3 14.07 -2.25 6.75
CA VAL A 3 14.20 -3.72 6.78
C VAL A 3 14.14 -4.23 5.33
N THR A 4 15.25 -4.13 4.66
CA THR A 4 15.42 -4.53 3.25
C THR A 4 16.84 -5.02 3.03
N PHE A 5 16.98 -5.97 2.12
CA PHE A 5 18.30 -6.43 1.68
C PHE A 5 18.22 -7.04 0.27
N GLU A 6 19.36 -7.13 -0.38
CA GLU A 6 19.47 -7.70 -1.71
C GLU A 6 20.52 -8.82 -1.74
N VAL A 7 20.21 -9.87 -2.45
CA VAL A 7 21.16 -10.97 -2.74
C VAL A 7 21.02 -11.29 -4.23
N ALA A 8 22.08 -11.02 -5.00
CA ALA A 8 22.08 -11.15 -6.45
C ALA A 8 20.91 -10.34 -7.07
N ASN A 9 20.04 -10.98 -7.86
CA ASN A 9 18.87 -10.34 -8.47
C ASN A 9 17.59 -10.47 -7.63
N GLN A 10 17.73 -10.72 -6.33
CA GLN A 10 16.61 -10.88 -5.43
C GLN A 10 16.62 -9.79 -4.37
N LYS A 11 15.43 -9.30 -4.03
CA LYS A 11 15.27 -8.26 -3.00
C LYS A 11 14.18 -8.64 -2.02
N PHE A 12 14.52 -8.59 -0.74
CA PHE A 12 13.54 -8.73 0.34
C PHE A 12 13.12 -7.34 0.85
N ASN A 13 11.83 -7.18 1.14
CA ASN A 13 11.30 -6.00 1.83
C ASN A 13 10.29 -6.44 2.90
N TYR A 14 10.35 -5.81 4.07
CA TYR A 14 9.27 -5.81 5.03
C TYR A 14 8.52 -4.48 4.92
N ARG A 15 7.21 -4.54 4.59
CA ARG A 15 6.40 -3.36 4.29
C ARG A 15 5.12 -3.33 5.10
N VAL A 16 4.54 -2.12 5.17
CA VAL A 16 3.18 -1.88 5.64
C VAL A 16 2.42 -1.07 4.61
N CYS A 17 1.11 -1.29 4.51
CA CYS A 17 0.21 -0.53 3.67
C CYS A 17 -1.06 -0.17 4.43
N GLY A 18 -1.62 1.00 4.12
CA GLY A 18 -2.88 1.47 4.68
C GLY A 18 -4.05 1.27 3.73
N ILE A 19 -5.12 0.68 4.22
CA ILE A 19 -6.40 0.58 3.53
C ILE A 19 -7.29 1.68 4.09
N ILE A 20 -7.59 2.67 3.27
CA ILE A 20 -8.41 3.82 3.61
C ILE A 20 -9.62 3.83 2.69
N ILE A 21 -10.81 3.65 3.25
CA ILE A 21 -12.05 3.44 2.51
C ILE A 21 -13.06 4.50 2.90
N HIS A 22 -13.77 5.02 1.91
CA HIS A 22 -14.89 5.93 2.10
C HIS A 22 -15.87 5.84 0.91
N ASN A 23 -17.16 5.63 1.21
CA ASN A 23 -18.23 5.62 0.19
C ASN A 23 -17.93 4.70 -1.02
N GLN A 24 -17.54 3.45 -0.78
CA GLN A 24 -17.20 2.47 -1.81
C GLN A 24 -16.01 2.88 -2.68
N LYS A 25 -15.12 3.68 -2.10
CA LYS A 25 -13.86 4.11 -2.73
C LYS A 25 -12.69 3.77 -1.83
N ILE A 26 -11.55 3.49 -2.44
CA ILE A 26 -10.27 3.28 -1.76
C ILE A 26 -9.30 4.40 -2.15
N LEU A 27 -8.54 4.89 -1.18
CA LEU A 27 -7.48 5.85 -1.47
C LEU A 27 -6.28 5.11 -2.06
N ALA A 28 -5.87 5.55 -3.23
CA ALA A 28 -4.70 5.05 -3.93
C ALA A 28 -3.77 6.19 -4.30
N MET A 29 -2.53 5.86 -4.59
CA MET A 29 -1.54 6.85 -4.99
C MET A 29 -0.73 6.38 -6.18
N ARG A 30 -0.08 7.34 -6.82
CA ARG A 30 0.81 7.13 -7.94
C ARG A 30 1.87 8.23 -7.93
N ASP A 31 3.07 7.91 -8.34
CA ASP A 31 4.14 8.89 -8.56
C ASP A 31 4.52 8.98 -10.05
N GLU A 32 5.49 9.83 -10.34
CA GLU A 32 5.97 10.09 -11.71
C GLU A 32 6.64 8.86 -12.36
N CYS A 33 7.13 7.93 -11.54
CA CYS A 33 7.88 6.75 -11.99
C CYS A 33 7.00 5.51 -12.14
N SER A 34 5.76 5.56 -11.62
CA SER A 34 4.86 4.41 -11.59
C SER A 34 3.71 4.58 -12.58
N PRO A 35 3.56 3.68 -13.54
CA PRO A 35 2.42 3.70 -14.46
C PRO A 35 1.14 3.18 -13.81
N TYR A 36 1.23 2.61 -12.62
CA TYR A 36 0.13 1.99 -11.89
C TYR A 36 -0.15 2.72 -10.58
N TYR A 37 -1.38 2.57 -10.10
CA TYR A 37 -1.76 2.98 -8.74
C TYR A 37 -1.33 1.92 -7.73
N TYR A 38 -1.03 2.38 -6.53
CA TYR A 38 -0.69 1.52 -5.39
C TYR A 38 -1.22 2.14 -4.10
N LEU A 39 -1.05 1.45 -2.98
CA LEU A 39 -1.56 1.90 -1.69
C LEU A 39 -0.52 2.74 -0.93
N PRO A 40 -0.98 3.71 -0.12
CA PRO A 40 -0.09 4.43 0.79
C PRO A 40 0.59 3.45 1.76
N GLY A 41 1.86 3.66 2.02
CA GLY A 41 2.66 2.82 2.89
C GLY A 41 4.13 2.88 2.56
N GLY A 42 4.89 1.98 3.13
CA GLY A 42 6.32 1.93 2.91
C GLY A 42 7.01 0.81 3.66
N ARG A 43 8.33 0.90 3.75
CA ARG A 43 9.13 -0.10 4.45
C ARG A 43 9.15 0.14 5.94
N VAL A 44 9.08 -0.95 6.68
CA VAL A 44 9.31 -0.92 8.13
C VAL A 44 10.79 -0.62 8.36
N LYS A 45 11.08 0.24 9.32
CA LYS A 45 12.46 0.51 9.75
C LYS A 45 12.86 -0.43 10.87
N LEU A 46 14.14 -0.74 10.93
CA LEU A 46 14.68 -1.59 11.99
C LEU A 46 14.39 -0.95 13.36
N GLY A 47 13.76 -1.72 14.24
CA GLY A 47 13.33 -1.27 15.55
C GLY A 47 11.91 -0.72 15.64
N GLU A 48 11.23 -0.53 14.50
CA GLU A 48 9.80 -0.16 14.50
C GLU A 48 8.91 -1.40 14.54
N THR A 49 7.77 -1.27 15.22
CA THR A 49 6.64 -2.17 15.00
C THR A 49 5.97 -1.81 13.67
N ALA A 50 5.17 -2.73 13.14
CA ALA A 50 4.38 -2.44 11.94
C ALA A 50 3.40 -1.29 12.17
N GLU A 51 2.82 -1.20 13.37
CA GLU A 51 1.90 -0.13 13.77
C GLU A 51 2.59 1.23 13.82
N GLU A 52 3.79 1.31 14.37
CA GLU A 52 4.61 2.54 14.37
C GLU A 52 4.98 2.94 12.95
N SER A 53 5.32 1.96 12.12
CA SER A 53 5.68 2.19 10.73
C SER A 53 4.53 2.77 9.92
N ILE A 54 3.33 2.20 10.02
CA ILE A 54 2.17 2.72 9.25
C ILE A 54 1.80 4.14 9.72
N GLN A 55 1.92 4.45 11.00
CA GLN A 55 1.68 5.81 11.50
C GLN A 55 2.70 6.80 10.93
N ARG A 56 3.97 6.42 10.92
CA ARG A 56 5.03 7.26 10.33
C ARG A 56 4.81 7.48 8.84
N GLU A 57 4.49 6.43 8.08
CA GLU A 57 4.25 6.53 6.63
C GLU A 57 3.04 7.42 6.33
N MET A 58 1.96 7.29 7.10
CA MET A 58 0.78 8.16 6.91
C MET A 58 1.09 9.62 7.20
N LEU A 59 1.95 9.90 8.18
CA LEU A 59 2.38 11.26 8.47
C LEU A 59 3.28 11.81 7.35
N GLU A 60 4.23 11.01 6.86
CA GLU A 60 5.15 11.41 5.80
C GLU A 60 4.42 11.63 4.46
N GLU A 61 3.57 10.69 4.04
CA GLU A 61 2.93 10.73 2.73
C GLU A 61 1.66 11.59 2.69
N LEU A 62 0.86 11.57 3.74
CA LEU A 62 -0.46 12.21 3.77
C LEU A 62 -0.60 13.32 4.80
N GLN A 63 0.38 13.50 5.68
CA GLN A 63 0.34 14.47 6.79
C GLN A 63 -0.89 14.28 7.68
N ILE A 64 -1.24 13.02 7.94
CA ILE A 64 -2.32 12.63 8.83
C ILE A 64 -1.83 11.66 9.90
N SER A 65 -2.57 11.61 11.00
CA SER A 65 -2.38 10.61 12.08
C SER A 65 -3.68 9.81 12.23
N PRO A 66 -3.87 8.78 11.40
CA PRO A 66 -5.09 7.99 11.43
C PRO A 66 -5.13 7.07 12.64
N LYS A 67 -6.31 6.56 12.93
CA LYS A 67 -6.50 5.52 13.93
C LYS A 67 -6.40 4.16 13.23
N ILE A 68 -5.62 3.24 13.77
CA ILE A 68 -5.59 1.86 13.29
C ILE A 68 -6.82 1.13 13.82
N ILE A 69 -7.67 0.64 12.91
CA ILE A 69 -8.85 -0.14 13.28
C ILE A 69 -8.42 -1.58 13.58
N ARG A 70 -7.77 -2.23 12.61
CA ARG A 70 -7.27 -3.60 12.74
C ARG A 70 -6.35 -3.99 11.58
N PRO A 71 -5.50 -5.00 11.74
CA PRO A 71 -4.81 -5.61 10.60
C PRO A 71 -5.79 -6.44 9.76
N LEU A 72 -5.60 -6.42 8.45
CA LEU A 72 -6.43 -7.18 7.51
C LEU A 72 -5.70 -8.38 6.93
N TRP A 73 -4.52 -8.16 6.37
CA TRP A 73 -3.75 -9.21 5.70
C TRP A 73 -2.28 -9.10 6.05
N LEU A 74 -1.66 -10.26 6.21
CA LEU A 74 -0.22 -10.43 6.14
C LEU A 74 0.07 -11.18 4.85
N ASP A 75 0.60 -10.48 3.85
CA ASP A 75 0.83 -11.02 2.53
C ASP A 75 2.30 -11.38 2.33
N GLN A 76 2.53 -12.61 1.93
CA GLN A 76 3.84 -13.14 1.52
C GLN A 76 3.85 -13.11 -0.01
N SER A 77 4.49 -12.11 -0.58
CA SER A 77 4.42 -11.81 -2.00
C SER A 77 5.74 -12.11 -2.70
N PHE A 78 5.66 -12.78 -3.84
CA PHE A 78 6.81 -13.14 -4.66
C PHE A 78 6.49 -12.72 -6.10
N PHE A 79 7.24 -11.75 -6.62
CA PHE A 79 6.98 -11.20 -7.96
C PHE A 79 8.24 -10.69 -8.62
N THR A 80 8.18 -10.53 -9.93
CA THR A 80 9.21 -9.83 -10.69
C THR A 80 8.68 -8.44 -11.03
N GLU A 81 9.42 -7.42 -10.66
CA GLU A 81 9.02 -6.04 -10.90
C GLU A 81 9.25 -5.68 -12.38
N ASP A 82 8.22 -5.09 -13.01
CA ASP A 82 8.18 -4.88 -14.47
C ASP A 82 9.24 -3.91 -14.99
N VAL A 83 9.63 -2.93 -14.18
CA VAL A 83 10.56 -1.87 -14.60
C VAL A 83 12.01 -2.32 -14.51
N ASN A 84 12.42 -2.92 -13.37
CA ASN A 84 13.81 -3.27 -13.12
C ASN A 84 14.13 -4.76 -13.25
N GLN A 85 13.12 -5.60 -13.48
CA GLN A 85 13.23 -7.06 -13.62
C GLN A 85 13.85 -7.76 -12.41
N LYS A 86 13.85 -7.12 -11.23
CA LYS A 86 14.26 -7.76 -9.99
C LYS A 86 13.17 -8.69 -9.46
N HIS A 87 13.62 -9.75 -8.82
CA HIS A 87 12.73 -10.67 -8.12
C HIS A 87 12.54 -10.19 -6.69
N TYR A 88 11.30 -9.89 -6.34
CA TYR A 88 10.95 -9.41 -5.00
C TYR A 88 10.35 -10.53 -4.16
N HIS A 89 10.78 -10.57 -2.91
CA HIS A 89 10.14 -11.30 -1.84
C HIS A 89 9.72 -10.27 -0.80
N GLU A 90 8.41 -10.02 -0.69
CA GLU A 90 7.89 -9.01 0.24
C GLU A 90 7.01 -9.64 1.31
N LEU A 91 7.18 -9.17 2.53
CA LEU A 91 6.26 -9.39 3.63
C LEU A 91 5.54 -8.07 3.87
N CYS A 92 4.24 -8.02 3.65
CA CYS A 92 3.46 -6.78 3.78
C CYS A 92 2.28 -6.96 4.72
N LEU A 93 2.19 -6.12 5.73
CA LEU A 93 1.06 -6.06 6.64
C LEU A 93 0.15 -4.89 6.26
N TYR A 94 -1.12 -5.21 5.97
CA TYR A 94 -2.15 -4.24 5.55
C TYR A 94 -3.04 -3.91 6.73
N PHE A 95 -3.17 -2.61 7.04
CA PHE A 95 -4.03 -2.13 8.11
C PHE A 95 -5.24 -1.38 7.57
N LEU A 96 -6.41 -1.65 8.14
CA LEU A 96 -7.58 -0.80 7.96
C LEU A 96 -7.43 0.43 8.86
N LEU A 97 -7.50 1.61 8.26
CA LEU A 97 -7.29 2.89 8.94
C LEU A 97 -8.57 3.71 8.99
N ASP A 98 -8.80 4.36 10.12
CA ASP A 98 -9.87 5.35 10.31
C ASP A 98 -9.27 6.75 10.19
N VAL A 99 -9.71 7.50 9.19
CA VAL A 99 -9.26 8.86 8.91
C VAL A 99 -10.31 9.92 9.25
N THR A 100 -11.40 9.56 9.92
CA THR A 100 -12.52 10.46 10.22
C THR A 100 -12.13 11.65 11.10
N GLN A 101 -11.08 11.51 11.91
CA GLN A 101 -10.53 12.58 12.77
C GLN A 101 -9.44 13.39 12.07
N THR A 102 -9.27 13.21 10.77
CA THR A 102 -8.28 13.93 9.95
C THR A 102 -8.98 14.85 8.95
N ASP A 103 -8.21 15.68 8.25
CA ASP A 103 -8.72 16.57 7.20
C ASP A 103 -8.78 15.90 5.81
N LEU A 104 -8.53 14.59 5.73
CA LEU A 104 -8.35 13.90 4.45
C LEU A 104 -9.55 14.06 3.50
N PHE A 105 -10.78 14.00 4.03
CA PHE A 105 -11.98 14.14 3.23
C PHE A 105 -12.20 15.56 2.67
N THR A 106 -11.51 16.57 3.19
CA THR A 106 -11.62 17.95 2.72
C THR A 106 -10.72 18.24 1.52
N ARG A 107 -9.85 17.31 1.14
CA ARG A 107 -8.84 17.50 0.09
C ARG A 107 -9.37 17.21 -1.33
N GLY A 108 -10.63 16.79 -1.45
CA GLY A 108 -11.25 16.43 -2.73
C GLY A 108 -10.96 15.00 -3.17
N ASN A 109 -11.46 14.66 -4.36
CA ASN A 109 -11.35 13.31 -4.90
C ASN A 109 -9.94 12.99 -5.45
N GLU A 110 -9.19 14.01 -5.80
CA GLU A 110 -7.80 13.94 -6.26
C GLU A 110 -7.01 15.08 -5.64
N PHE A 111 -5.81 14.78 -5.17
CA PHE A 111 -4.89 15.77 -4.60
C PHE A 111 -3.45 15.30 -4.73
N THR A 112 -2.51 16.21 -4.51
CA THR A 112 -1.08 15.93 -4.61
C THR A 112 -0.37 16.32 -3.32
N HIS A 113 0.75 15.64 -3.07
CA HIS A 113 1.69 16.00 -2.01
C HIS A 113 3.12 15.79 -2.51
N ILE A 114 4.01 16.70 -2.15
CA ILE A 114 5.42 16.61 -2.50
C ILE A 114 6.21 16.12 -1.27
N GLU A 115 6.93 15.03 -1.44
CA GLU A 115 7.77 14.44 -0.41
C GLU A 115 9.14 14.13 -1.02
N GLY A 116 10.20 14.66 -0.41
CA GLY A 116 11.57 14.39 -0.86
C GLY A 116 11.85 14.72 -2.32
N GLY A 117 11.17 15.74 -2.89
CA GLY A 117 11.30 16.10 -4.30
C GLY A 117 10.44 15.28 -5.26
N HIS A 118 9.69 14.31 -4.77
CA HIS A 118 8.76 13.49 -5.55
C HIS A 118 7.34 13.97 -5.36
N THR A 119 6.59 14.05 -6.46
CA THR A 119 5.17 14.39 -6.43
C THR A 119 4.34 13.11 -6.36
N HIS A 120 3.59 12.96 -5.28
CA HIS A 120 2.63 11.89 -5.12
C HIS A 120 1.25 12.39 -5.52
N HIS A 121 0.57 11.62 -6.36
CA HIS A 121 -0.81 11.87 -6.79
C HIS A 121 -1.72 10.88 -6.06
N PHE A 122 -2.70 11.39 -5.33
CA PHE A 122 -3.68 10.60 -4.60
C PHE A 122 -5.04 10.68 -5.29
N SER A 123 -5.72 9.56 -5.37
CA SER A 123 -7.05 9.45 -5.98
C SER A 123 -7.93 8.51 -5.17
N TRP A 124 -9.19 8.88 -5.01
CA TRP A 124 -10.21 7.99 -4.50
C TRP A 124 -10.76 7.18 -5.66
N LEU A 125 -10.48 5.87 -5.68
CA LEU A 125 -10.88 4.96 -6.75
C LEU A 125 -12.12 4.17 -6.33
N ASN A 126 -13.13 4.12 -7.20
CA ASN A 126 -14.31 3.29 -6.96
C ASN A 126 -13.92 1.81 -6.92
N PHE A 127 -14.48 1.05 -6.00
CA PHE A 127 -14.23 -0.39 -5.91
C PHE A 127 -14.55 -1.11 -7.22
N GLU A 128 -15.66 -0.74 -7.87
CA GLU A 128 -16.10 -1.36 -9.11
C GLU A 128 -15.15 -1.13 -10.28
N ASP A 129 -14.43 0.00 -10.28
CA ASP A 129 -13.51 0.36 -11.36
C ASP A 129 -12.12 -0.28 -11.20
N LEU A 130 -11.81 -0.82 -10.04
CA LEU A 130 -10.48 -1.38 -9.75
C LEU A 130 -10.10 -2.51 -10.72
N LYS A 131 -11.04 -3.35 -11.12
CA LYS A 131 -10.78 -4.47 -12.04
C LYS A 131 -10.24 -3.99 -13.40
N GLU A 132 -10.61 -2.79 -13.83
CA GLU A 132 -10.17 -2.17 -15.09
C GLU A 132 -9.02 -1.17 -14.88
N THR A 133 -8.58 -0.98 -13.64
CA THR A 133 -7.53 -0.02 -13.28
C THR A 133 -6.19 -0.73 -13.18
N TYR A 134 -5.13 -0.10 -13.71
CA TYR A 134 -3.77 -0.57 -13.50
C TYR A 134 -3.36 -0.27 -12.05
N PHE A 135 -3.56 -1.25 -11.19
CA PHE A 135 -3.46 -1.12 -9.73
C PHE A 135 -2.81 -2.36 -9.14
N TYR A 136 -1.91 -2.18 -8.20
CA TYR A 136 -1.30 -3.23 -7.41
C TYR A 136 -1.51 -3.00 -5.91
N PRO A 137 -1.64 -4.06 -5.11
CA PRO A 137 -1.62 -5.49 -5.51
C PRO A 137 -2.97 -5.94 -6.09
N GLU A 138 -2.91 -6.89 -7.00
CA GLU A 138 -4.08 -7.41 -7.71
C GLU A 138 -5.18 -7.95 -6.78
N PHE A 139 -4.81 -8.63 -5.68
CA PHE A 139 -5.80 -9.25 -4.81
C PHE A 139 -6.77 -8.25 -4.17
N ILE A 140 -6.36 -7.00 -3.99
CA ILE A 140 -7.20 -5.94 -3.42
C ILE A 140 -8.44 -5.71 -4.29
N LYS A 141 -8.32 -5.82 -5.59
CA LYS A 141 -9.44 -5.60 -6.53
C LYS A 141 -10.65 -6.46 -6.21
N ARG A 142 -10.42 -7.67 -5.71
CA ARG A 142 -11.47 -8.60 -5.30
C ARG A 142 -11.78 -8.49 -3.80
N GLU A 143 -10.74 -8.53 -2.97
CA GLU A 143 -10.89 -8.61 -1.52
C GLU A 143 -11.47 -7.33 -0.90
N ILE A 144 -11.35 -6.20 -1.57
CA ILE A 144 -11.89 -4.93 -1.07
C ILE A 144 -13.42 -4.94 -0.92
N HIS A 145 -14.11 -5.78 -1.67
CA HIS A 145 -15.56 -5.89 -1.61
C HIS A 145 -16.06 -6.59 -0.34
N HIS A 146 -15.20 -7.37 0.30
CA HIS A 146 -15.52 -8.07 1.54
C HIS A 146 -14.28 -8.25 2.40
N LEU A 147 -14.03 -7.27 3.28
CA LEU A 147 -12.87 -7.26 4.14
C LEU A 147 -12.94 -8.39 5.18
N PRO A 148 -11.82 -9.02 5.53
CA PRO A 148 -11.80 -10.03 6.58
C PRO A 148 -12.09 -9.41 7.95
N ASP A 149 -12.76 -10.17 8.82
CA ASP A 149 -13.06 -9.75 10.20
C ASP A 149 -11.84 -9.87 11.12
N SER A 150 -10.87 -10.70 10.75
CA SER A 150 -9.63 -10.90 11.48
C SER A 150 -8.47 -11.07 10.50
N LEU A 151 -7.24 -10.97 11.02
CA LEU A 151 -6.03 -11.08 10.20
C LEU A 151 -6.01 -12.40 9.41
N GLU A 152 -5.85 -12.28 8.09
CA GLU A 152 -5.63 -13.39 7.19
C GLU A 152 -4.19 -13.41 6.68
N ILE A 153 -3.58 -14.58 6.65
CA ILE A 153 -2.26 -14.79 6.06
C ILE A 153 -2.46 -15.20 4.61
N ARG A 154 -1.80 -14.48 3.70
CA ARG A 154 -1.89 -14.71 2.26
C ARG A 154 -0.55 -15.13 1.69
N ILE A 155 -0.60 -15.86 0.58
CA ILE A 155 0.56 -16.18 -0.24
C ILE A 155 0.22 -15.76 -1.68
N ASP A 156 0.95 -14.79 -2.20
CA ASP A 156 0.82 -14.35 -3.58
C ASP A 156 2.13 -14.64 -4.33
N LYS A 157 2.09 -15.67 -5.14
CA LYS A 157 3.18 -16.00 -6.07
C LYS A 157 2.76 -15.59 -7.47
N ASN A 158 3.36 -14.54 -7.98
CA ASN A 158 3.17 -14.14 -9.35
C ASN A 158 4.04 -15.06 -10.21
N THR A 159 3.42 -16.12 -10.76
CA THR A 159 4.10 -17.14 -11.57
C THR A 159 4.19 -16.77 -13.04
N ASN A 160 3.96 -15.54 -13.43
CA ASN A 160 4.17 -15.10 -14.80
C ASN A 160 5.65 -14.95 -15.09
N ILE A 161 6.34 -16.10 -15.02
CA ILE A 161 7.62 -16.29 -15.66
C ILE A 161 7.31 -17.11 -16.93
N ASN A 162 7.06 -16.41 -17.99
CA ASN A 162 7.19 -16.99 -19.32
C ASN A 162 8.44 -16.41 -19.95
#